data_f0836107285bbb8bffd902975919fce6
#
_entry.id   f0836107285bbb8bffd902975919fce6
#
_cell.length_a   1.000
_cell.length_b   1.000
_cell.length_c   1.000
_cell.angle_alpha   90.00
_cell.angle_beta   90.00
_cell.angle_gamma   90.00
#
_symmetry.space_group_name_H-M   'P 1'
#
loop_
_entity.id
_entity.type
_entity.pdbx_description
1 polymer ?
#
loop_
_entity_poly.entity_id
_entity_poly.type
_entity_poly.pdbx_seq_one_letter_code
_entity_poly.pdbx_strand_id
1 'polypeptide(L)'
;LTCPSNSFNVRYKKRGVVMDIQDWAEELVNEVYRKWESTGHKYDFSERGFRVFYSPVHFSPELMIIGHNPNADDKLFCREEDIQIPEVHEYFHHDSRIARKMKYLFEGIEKDDWLEKSVKLNLIFFGSENEAQWEALEKDIRIELELFCFRKVHDIINTLKPRYIVTEGLKVFDILISSILMGCDNPEVKIGVGGRKIYARSRYGHCQIIGLLHLTKDRFSYPDWNSVKKLLKVDLKEPEAKTYLH
;
A
#
# COMPACT_ATOMS: atom_id res chain seq x y z
N LEU A 1 11.29 4.47 -35.89
CA LEU A 1 12.34 4.08 -34.94
C LEU A 1 11.66 3.59 -33.68
N THR A 2 11.45 2.25 -33.60
CA THR A 2 10.86 1.55 -32.47
C THR A 2 11.96 1.30 -31.43
N CYS A 3 11.83 1.89 -30.24
CA CYS A 3 12.67 1.52 -29.11
C CYS A 3 12.31 0.09 -28.64
N PRO A 4 13.27 -0.80 -28.43
CA PRO A 4 13.02 -2.10 -27.83
C PRO A 4 12.75 -1.90 -26.34
N SER A 5 11.57 -2.30 -25.86
CA SER A 5 11.24 -2.47 -24.46
C SER A 5 12.07 -3.61 -23.88
N ASN A 6 13.17 -3.28 -23.20
CA ASN A 6 13.89 -4.23 -22.36
C ASN A 6 13.07 -4.51 -21.08
N SER A 7 12.10 -5.39 -21.17
CA SER A 7 11.49 -5.99 -20.00
C SER A 7 12.49 -7.00 -19.41
N PHE A 8 13.19 -6.61 -18.35
CA PHE A 8 13.90 -7.56 -17.49
C PHE A 8 12.84 -8.44 -16.81
N ASN A 9 12.57 -9.63 -17.38
CA ASN A 9 11.74 -10.66 -16.77
C ASN A 9 12.43 -11.18 -15.51
N VAL A 10 12.23 -10.52 -14.38
CA VAL A 10 12.63 -11.04 -13.06
C VAL A 10 11.63 -12.12 -12.68
N ARG A 11 12.11 -13.36 -12.59
CA ARG A 11 11.29 -14.55 -12.35
C ARG A 11 11.28 -14.92 -10.88
N TYR A 12 10.10 -15.07 -10.31
CA TYR A 12 9.91 -15.56 -8.93
C TYR A 12 9.86 -17.09 -8.90
N LYS A 13 10.50 -17.72 -7.90
CA LYS A 13 10.54 -19.17 -7.75
C LYS A 13 9.68 -19.61 -6.56
N LYS A 14 8.46 -20.10 -6.81
CA LYS A 14 7.59 -20.70 -5.79
C LYS A 14 7.53 -22.21 -6.05
N ARG A 15 7.98 -23.04 -5.09
CA ARG A 15 8.01 -24.52 -5.21
C ARG A 15 8.68 -25.07 -6.48
N GLY A 16 9.75 -24.43 -6.95
CA GLY A 16 10.47 -24.87 -8.15
C GLY A 16 9.93 -24.37 -9.49
N VAL A 17 8.76 -23.74 -9.53
CA VAL A 17 8.18 -23.12 -10.71
C VAL A 17 8.66 -21.67 -10.80
N VAL A 18 9.13 -21.28 -11.98
CA VAL A 18 9.48 -19.90 -12.30
C VAL A 18 8.21 -19.23 -12.79
N MET A 19 7.68 -18.26 -12.03
CA MET A 19 6.45 -17.55 -12.34
C MET A 19 6.78 -16.09 -12.67
N ASP A 20 6.11 -15.53 -13.67
CA ASP A 20 6.13 -14.11 -13.95
C ASP A 20 5.45 -13.34 -12.82
N ILE A 21 5.82 -12.07 -12.62
CA ILE A 21 5.22 -11.24 -11.58
C ILE A 21 3.73 -10.99 -11.84
N GLN A 22 3.37 -10.87 -13.11
CA GLN A 22 1.99 -10.65 -13.50
C GLN A 22 1.14 -11.87 -13.19
N ASP A 23 1.59 -13.07 -13.60
CA ASP A 23 0.91 -14.34 -13.30
C ASP A 23 0.72 -14.54 -11.80
N TRP A 24 1.75 -14.19 -10.99
CA TRP A 24 1.68 -14.27 -9.54
C TRP A 24 0.64 -13.30 -8.95
N ALA A 25 0.61 -12.07 -9.44
CA ALA A 25 -0.32 -11.06 -8.95
C ALA A 25 -1.76 -11.40 -9.34
N GLU A 26 -1.99 -11.95 -10.56
CA GLU A 26 -3.28 -12.45 -11.00
C GLU A 26 -3.76 -13.65 -10.17
N GLU A 27 -2.87 -14.61 -9.85
CA GLU A 27 -3.20 -15.72 -8.93
C GLU A 27 -3.64 -15.20 -7.57
N LEU A 28 -2.93 -14.22 -7.02
CA LEU A 28 -3.26 -13.58 -5.74
C LEU A 28 -4.63 -12.89 -5.78
N VAL A 29 -4.91 -12.12 -6.84
CA VAL A 29 -6.22 -11.47 -7.04
C VAL A 29 -7.34 -12.51 -7.12
N ASN A 30 -7.11 -13.61 -7.84
CA ASN A 30 -8.06 -14.72 -7.93
C ASN A 30 -8.29 -15.43 -6.58
N GLU A 31 -7.27 -15.53 -5.72
CA GLU A 31 -7.45 -16.06 -4.36
C GLU A 31 -8.34 -15.14 -3.51
N VAL A 32 -8.14 -13.81 -3.62
CA VAL A 32 -8.98 -12.81 -2.93
C VAL A 32 -10.41 -12.83 -3.48
N TYR A 33 -10.58 -12.94 -4.80
CA TYR A 33 -11.88 -13.09 -5.44
C TYR A 33 -12.65 -14.30 -4.89
N ARG A 34 -12.03 -15.49 -4.82
CA ARG A 34 -12.66 -16.71 -4.27
C ARG A 34 -13.06 -16.53 -2.80
N LYS A 35 -12.23 -15.82 -2.01
CA LYS A 35 -12.57 -15.51 -0.62
C LYS A 35 -13.76 -14.56 -0.54
N TRP A 36 -13.79 -13.51 -1.35
CA TRP A 36 -14.89 -12.57 -1.44
C TRP A 36 -16.19 -13.27 -1.89
N GLU A 37 -16.14 -14.08 -2.95
CA GLU A 37 -17.28 -14.83 -3.47
C GLU A 37 -17.87 -15.77 -2.40
N SER A 38 -17.04 -16.52 -1.68
CA SER A 38 -17.48 -17.45 -0.63
C SER A 38 -18.03 -16.78 0.62
N THR A 39 -17.64 -15.53 0.89
CA THR A 39 -17.99 -14.80 2.11
C THR A 39 -19.03 -13.71 1.82
N GLY A 40 -18.97 -13.07 0.66
CA GLY A 40 -19.80 -11.93 0.29
C GLY A 40 -21.29 -12.21 0.27
N HIS A 41 -21.70 -13.42 -0.14
CA HIS A 41 -23.11 -13.81 -0.14
C HIS A 41 -23.73 -13.90 1.28
N LYS A 42 -22.92 -13.88 2.32
CA LYS A 42 -23.37 -13.92 3.71
C LYS A 42 -23.55 -12.55 4.34
N TYR A 43 -22.99 -11.50 3.73
CA TYR A 43 -22.90 -10.17 4.35
C TYR A 43 -23.11 -9.06 3.33
N ASP A 44 -23.70 -7.93 3.75
CA ASP A 44 -24.07 -6.78 2.90
C ASP A 44 -22.90 -6.06 2.19
N PHE A 45 -21.64 -6.42 2.46
CA PHE A 45 -20.50 -5.86 1.73
C PHE A 45 -20.25 -6.55 0.38
N SER A 46 -21.01 -7.57 0.01
CA SER A 46 -20.88 -8.29 -1.28
C SER A 46 -21.04 -7.38 -2.50
N GLU A 47 -21.85 -6.33 -2.38
CA GLU A 47 -22.10 -5.41 -3.48
C GLU A 47 -20.94 -4.44 -3.75
N ARG A 48 -20.05 -4.26 -2.78
CA ARG A 48 -18.94 -3.30 -2.85
C ARG A 48 -17.64 -3.88 -3.36
N GLY A 49 -17.62 -5.18 -3.61
CA GLY A 49 -16.49 -5.88 -4.21
C GLY A 49 -15.23 -5.90 -3.37
N PHE A 50 -14.13 -6.04 -4.06
CA PHE A 50 -12.80 -6.03 -3.45
C PHE A 50 -11.78 -5.43 -4.43
N ARG A 51 -10.64 -4.99 -3.91
CA ARG A 51 -9.51 -4.58 -4.73
C ARG A 51 -8.19 -4.85 -4.00
N VAL A 52 -7.25 -5.48 -4.70
CA VAL A 52 -5.93 -5.81 -4.15
C VAL A 52 -4.91 -4.73 -4.50
N PHE A 53 -4.72 -4.47 -5.80
CA PHE A 53 -3.75 -3.51 -6.31
C PHE A 53 -4.42 -2.27 -6.89
N TYR A 54 -3.77 -1.13 -6.70
CA TYR A 54 -4.17 0.19 -7.19
C TYR A 54 -3.12 0.79 -8.12
N SER A 55 -2.18 -0.02 -8.56
CA SER A 55 -1.06 0.34 -9.43
C SER A 55 -0.56 -0.89 -10.18
N PRO A 56 0.28 -0.73 -11.21
CA PRO A 56 1.08 -1.82 -11.75
C PRO A 56 1.89 -2.51 -10.66
N VAL A 57 2.20 -3.80 -10.87
CA VAL A 57 2.95 -4.62 -9.92
C VAL A 57 4.31 -5.00 -10.52
N HIS A 58 5.37 -4.85 -9.75
CA HIS A 58 6.72 -5.22 -10.14
C HIS A 58 7.57 -5.62 -8.93
N PHE A 59 8.64 -6.38 -9.15
CA PHE A 59 9.58 -6.77 -8.10
C PHE A 59 10.44 -5.60 -7.64
N SER A 60 10.82 -5.63 -6.37
CA SER A 60 11.74 -4.69 -5.73
C SER A 60 11.38 -3.22 -5.99
N PRO A 61 10.11 -2.81 -5.78
CA PRO A 61 9.76 -1.42 -5.92
C PRO A 61 10.56 -0.57 -4.92
N GLU A 62 11.05 0.58 -5.38
CA GLU A 62 11.65 1.54 -4.44
C GLU A 62 10.64 1.96 -3.38
N LEU A 63 9.37 2.14 -3.77
CA LEU A 63 8.29 2.58 -2.90
C LEU A 63 7.07 1.66 -3.01
N MET A 64 6.49 1.33 -1.86
CA MET A 64 5.16 0.74 -1.73
C MET A 64 4.29 1.65 -0.89
N ILE A 65 3.06 1.89 -1.33
CA ILE A 65 2.06 2.68 -0.59
C ILE A 65 1.00 1.73 -0.03
N ILE A 66 0.70 1.86 1.26
CA ILE A 66 -0.32 1.01 1.91
C ILE A 66 -1.38 1.89 2.57
N GLY A 67 -2.63 1.75 2.10
CA GLY A 67 -3.82 2.34 2.69
C GLY A 67 -4.54 1.39 3.66
N HIS A 68 -5.69 1.82 4.21
CA HIS A 68 -6.46 1.01 5.15
C HIS A 68 -7.37 0.01 4.44
N ASN A 69 -8.41 0.52 3.77
CA ASN A 69 -9.40 -0.28 3.03
C ASN A 69 -9.90 0.49 1.82
N PRO A 70 -10.44 -0.21 0.80
CA PRO A 70 -11.09 0.46 -0.31
C PRO A 70 -12.28 1.26 0.21
N ASN A 71 -12.29 2.57 -0.03
CA ASN A 71 -13.53 3.30 0.01
C ASN A 71 -14.31 2.85 -1.23
N ALA A 72 -15.43 2.20 -1.03
CA ALA A 72 -16.33 1.98 -2.14
C ALA A 72 -16.96 3.34 -2.47
N ASP A 73 -16.51 3.96 -3.56
CA ASP A 73 -17.32 4.94 -4.24
C ASP A 73 -18.67 4.26 -4.58
N ASP A 74 -19.73 5.03 -4.87
CA ASP A 74 -21.07 4.50 -5.19
C ASP A 74 -21.11 3.57 -6.44
N LYS A 75 -19.94 3.19 -6.97
CA LYS A 75 -19.78 2.28 -8.08
C LYS A 75 -19.97 0.83 -7.59
N LEU A 76 -20.93 0.14 -8.19
CA LEU A 76 -21.09 -1.30 -8.02
C LEU A 76 -19.84 -2.04 -8.52
N PHE A 77 -19.49 -3.13 -7.85
CA PHE A 77 -18.39 -3.99 -8.25
C PHE A 77 -18.63 -4.55 -9.67
N CYS A 78 -17.67 -4.35 -10.54
CA CYS A 78 -17.65 -4.91 -11.89
C CYS A 78 -16.50 -5.89 -12.00
N ARG A 79 -16.80 -7.20 -12.10
CA ARG A 79 -15.80 -8.27 -12.12
C ARG A 79 -14.73 -8.05 -13.18
N GLU A 80 -15.12 -7.68 -14.37
CA GLU A 80 -14.23 -7.54 -15.53
C GLU A 80 -13.22 -6.40 -15.37
N GLU A 81 -13.58 -5.37 -14.58
CA GLU A 81 -12.73 -4.18 -14.35
C GLU A 81 -11.98 -4.26 -13.03
N ASP A 82 -12.65 -4.70 -11.97
CA ASP A 82 -12.13 -4.56 -10.59
C ASP A 82 -11.16 -5.68 -10.19
N ILE A 83 -11.15 -6.82 -10.91
CA ILE A 83 -10.18 -7.89 -10.69
C ILE A 83 -8.88 -7.69 -11.49
N GLN A 84 -8.83 -6.74 -12.42
CA GLN A 84 -7.62 -6.48 -13.20
C GLN A 84 -6.57 -5.74 -12.39
N ILE A 85 -5.30 -6.05 -12.66
CA ILE A 85 -4.19 -5.27 -12.14
C ILE A 85 -4.11 -3.98 -12.97
N PRO A 86 -4.16 -2.79 -12.34
CA PRO A 86 -4.14 -1.54 -13.08
C PRO A 86 -2.84 -1.37 -13.89
N GLU A 87 -2.94 -0.86 -15.10
CA GLU A 87 -1.79 -0.47 -15.92
C GLU A 87 -1.20 0.89 -15.50
N VAL A 88 -2.02 1.73 -14.83
CA VAL A 88 -1.65 3.07 -14.37
C VAL A 88 -1.93 3.18 -12.88
N HIS A 89 -1.03 3.80 -12.16
CA HIS A 89 -1.19 4.06 -10.73
C HIS A 89 -2.42 4.96 -10.47
N GLU A 90 -3.30 4.58 -9.53
CA GLU A 90 -4.59 5.26 -9.30
C GLU A 90 -4.46 6.76 -9.02
N TYR A 91 -3.39 7.20 -8.34
CA TYR A 91 -3.16 8.63 -8.07
C TYR A 91 -2.97 9.47 -9.32
N PHE A 92 -2.58 8.85 -10.43
CA PHE A 92 -2.40 9.51 -11.72
C PHE A 92 -3.60 9.29 -12.64
N HIS A 93 -4.46 8.32 -12.33
CA HIS A 93 -5.69 8.06 -13.07
C HIS A 93 -6.91 8.80 -12.47
N HIS A 94 -6.99 8.89 -11.12
CA HIS A 94 -8.09 9.51 -10.40
C HIS A 94 -7.65 10.75 -9.61
N ASP A 95 -8.35 11.88 -9.78
CA ASP A 95 -8.08 13.12 -9.06
C ASP A 95 -8.77 13.15 -7.68
N SER A 96 -8.47 12.18 -6.84
CA SER A 96 -8.98 12.13 -5.48
C SER A 96 -8.24 13.11 -4.55
N ARG A 97 -8.87 13.47 -3.41
CA ARG A 97 -8.24 14.37 -2.42
C ARG A 97 -6.93 13.80 -1.87
N ILE A 98 -6.84 12.47 -1.69
CA ILE A 98 -5.61 11.82 -1.21
C ILE A 98 -4.55 11.83 -2.31
N ALA A 99 -4.92 11.56 -3.56
CA ALA A 99 -4.01 11.60 -4.70
C ALA A 99 -3.36 12.97 -4.85
N ARG A 100 -4.14 14.06 -4.83
CA ARG A 100 -3.61 15.43 -4.89
C ARG A 100 -2.61 15.72 -3.78
N LYS A 101 -2.91 15.29 -2.54
CA LYS A 101 -2.01 15.53 -1.41
C LYS A 101 -0.75 14.67 -1.45
N MET A 102 -0.85 13.42 -1.90
CA MET A 102 0.32 12.56 -2.09
C MET A 102 1.22 13.12 -3.21
N LYS A 103 0.68 13.48 -4.36
CA LYS A 103 1.43 14.13 -5.43
C LYS A 103 2.15 15.38 -4.93
N TYR A 104 1.43 16.30 -4.28
CA TYR A 104 2.04 17.51 -3.72
C TYR A 104 3.13 17.23 -2.67
N LEU A 105 2.99 16.16 -1.87
CA LEU A 105 4.00 15.75 -0.90
C LEU A 105 5.27 15.25 -1.60
N PHE A 106 5.11 14.37 -2.59
CA PHE A 106 6.23 13.74 -3.29
C PHE A 106 6.94 14.71 -4.25
N GLU A 107 6.23 15.57 -4.97
CA GLU A 107 6.80 16.69 -5.72
C GLU A 107 7.63 17.61 -4.81
N GLY A 108 7.09 17.93 -3.62
CA GLY A 108 7.77 18.79 -2.65
C GLY A 108 9.06 18.22 -2.05
N ILE A 109 9.35 16.95 -2.28
CA ILE A 109 10.58 16.26 -1.87
C ILE A 109 11.39 15.74 -3.08
N GLU A 110 10.97 16.07 -4.30
CA GLU A 110 11.64 15.69 -5.56
C GLU A 110 11.70 14.16 -5.77
N LYS A 111 10.55 13.46 -5.48
CA LYS A 111 10.38 12.00 -5.58
C LYS A 111 9.04 11.62 -6.24
N ASP A 112 8.53 12.48 -7.11
CA ASP A 112 7.30 12.28 -7.87
C ASP A 112 7.35 11.01 -8.73
N ASP A 113 8.50 10.72 -9.35
CA ASP A 113 8.74 9.50 -10.12
C ASP A 113 8.69 8.22 -9.29
N TRP A 114 9.06 8.30 -7.99
CA TRP A 114 8.92 7.17 -7.08
C TRP A 114 7.46 6.90 -6.75
N LEU A 115 6.66 7.96 -6.60
CA LEU A 115 5.23 7.83 -6.38
C LEU A 115 4.54 7.20 -7.60
N GLU A 116 4.87 7.65 -8.80
CA GLU A 116 4.31 7.14 -10.05
C GLU A 116 4.61 5.64 -10.25
N LYS A 117 5.84 5.23 -9.93
CA LYS A 117 6.33 3.85 -10.06
C LYS A 117 6.05 3.00 -8.81
N SER A 118 5.37 3.54 -7.79
CA SER A 118 5.12 2.78 -6.57
C SER A 118 4.10 1.66 -6.77
N VAL A 119 4.22 0.60 -5.98
CA VAL A 119 3.15 -0.40 -5.85
C VAL A 119 2.20 0.04 -4.76
N LYS A 120 0.91 0.14 -5.07
CA LYS A 120 -0.11 0.56 -4.10
C LYS A 120 -1.12 -0.54 -3.81
N LEU A 121 -1.39 -0.75 -2.52
CA LEU A 121 -2.42 -1.66 -2.01
C LEU A 121 -3.05 -1.12 -0.72
N ASN A 122 -4.04 -1.83 -0.19
CA ASN A 122 -4.64 -1.56 1.12
C ASN A 122 -4.40 -2.75 2.07
N LEU A 123 -4.49 -2.52 3.39
CA LEU A 123 -4.44 -3.60 4.38
C LEU A 123 -5.63 -4.54 4.27
N ILE A 124 -6.81 -3.99 4.00
CA ILE A 124 -8.06 -4.71 3.80
C ILE A 124 -8.42 -4.59 2.32
N PHE A 125 -8.68 -5.70 1.67
CA PHE A 125 -9.01 -5.73 0.23
C PHE A 125 -10.49 -5.55 -0.04
N PHE A 126 -11.35 -5.86 0.94
CA PHE A 126 -12.81 -5.83 0.79
C PHE A 126 -13.35 -4.41 0.92
N GLY A 127 -14.23 -4.03 0.00
CA GLY A 127 -14.84 -2.70 -0.04
C GLY A 127 -15.83 -2.50 1.10
N SER A 128 -15.78 -1.33 1.75
CA SER A 128 -16.79 -0.85 2.68
C SER A 128 -17.07 0.62 2.41
N GLU A 129 -18.26 1.10 2.77
CA GLU A 129 -18.63 2.50 2.60
C GLU A 129 -17.70 3.45 3.36
N ASN A 130 -17.34 3.01 4.55
CA ASN A 130 -16.43 3.72 5.42
C ASN A 130 -15.89 2.78 6.50
N GLU A 131 -14.95 3.27 7.29
CA GLU A 131 -14.35 2.53 8.39
C GLU A 131 -15.37 2.08 9.45
N ALA A 132 -16.39 2.90 9.73
CA ALA A 132 -17.42 2.56 10.71
C ALA A 132 -18.27 1.36 10.25
N GLN A 133 -18.59 1.26 8.96
CA GLN A 133 -19.28 0.10 8.41
C GLN A 133 -18.43 -1.18 8.53
N TRP A 134 -17.12 -1.09 8.26
CA TRP A 134 -16.21 -2.20 8.47
C TRP A 134 -16.15 -2.63 9.95
N GLU A 135 -16.06 -1.66 10.87
CA GLU A 135 -16.02 -1.92 12.31
C GLU A 135 -17.35 -2.47 12.87
N ALA A 136 -18.47 -2.20 12.20
CA ALA A 136 -19.80 -2.72 12.55
C ALA A 136 -20.06 -4.17 12.14
N LEU A 137 -19.16 -4.77 11.32
CA LEU A 137 -19.25 -6.21 11.01
C LEU A 137 -19.19 -7.04 12.28
N GLU A 138 -19.88 -8.18 12.27
CA GLU A 138 -19.76 -9.16 13.33
C GLU A 138 -18.28 -9.49 13.61
N LYS A 139 -17.90 -9.48 14.88
CA LYS A 139 -16.49 -9.52 15.30
C LYS A 139 -15.72 -10.70 14.71
N ASP A 140 -16.32 -11.91 14.73
CA ASP A 140 -15.63 -13.12 14.27
C ASP A 140 -15.40 -13.08 12.76
N ILE A 141 -16.35 -12.54 12.01
CA ILE A 141 -16.26 -12.35 10.57
C ILE A 141 -15.16 -11.32 10.24
N ARG A 142 -15.20 -10.18 10.91
CA ARG A 142 -14.20 -9.13 10.72
C ARG A 142 -12.80 -9.68 10.98
N ILE A 143 -12.60 -10.39 12.10
CA ILE A 143 -11.31 -10.99 12.43
C ILE A 143 -10.85 -11.98 11.34
N GLU A 144 -11.76 -12.85 10.88
CA GLU A 144 -11.44 -13.81 9.82
C GLU A 144 -10.95 -13.12 8.54
N LEU A 145 -11.65 -12.06 8.11
CA LEU A 145 -11.33 -11.30 6.91
C LEU A 145 -10.04 -10.49 7.08
N GLU A 146 -9.85 -9.86 8.23
CA GLU A 146 -8.61 -9.14 8.57
C GLU A 146 -7.40 -10.10 8.55
N LEU A 147 -7.49 -11.24 9.21
CA LEU A 147 -6.41 -12.25 9.22
C LEU A 147 -6.09 -12.80 7.82
N PHE A 148 -7.13 -12.96 6.98
CA PHE A 148 -6.92 -13.34 5.59
C PHE A 148 -6.15 -12.25 4.83
N CYS A 149 -6.59 -10.99 4.89
CA CYS A 149 -5.94 -9.88 4.24
C CYS A 149 -4.52 -9.66 4.76
N PHE A 150 -4.30 -9.71 6.07
CA PHE A 150 -2.98 -9.50 6.69
C PHE A 150 -1.95 -10.53 6.23
N ARG A 151 -2.35 -11.81 6.12
CA ARG A 151 -1.49 -12.85 5.55
C ARG A 151 -1.12 -12.53 4.11
N LYS A 152 -2.07 -12.08 3.29
CA LYS A 152 -1.80 -11.71 1.89
C LYS A 152 -0.92 -10.47 1.77
N VAL A 153 -1.13 -9.45 2.61
CA VAL A 153 -0.24 -8.26 2.67
C VAL A 153 1.18 -8.67 3.05
N HIS A 154 1.34 -9.55 4.04
CA HIS A 154 2.64 -10.09 4.42
C HIS A 154 3.31 -10.84 3.24
N ASP A 155 2.57 -11.69 2.53
CA ASP A 155 3.06 -12.42 1.36
C ASP A 155 3.48 -11.45 0.24
N ILE A 156 2.69 -10.39 -0.02
CA ILE A 156 2.99 -9.35 -1.00
C ILE A 156 4.31 -8.66 -0.65
N ILE A 157 4.48 -8.20 0.58
CA ILE A 157 5.69 -7.49 1.02
C ILE A 157 6.92 -8.39 0.89
N ASN A 158 6.83 -9.66 1.31
CA ASN A 158 7.95 -10.60 1.23
C ASN A 158 8.27 -11.06 -0.21
N THR A 159 7.28 -11.05 -1.09
CA THR A 159 7.48 -11.40 -2.51
C THR A 159 8.07 -10.23 -3.28
N LEU A 160 7.47 -9.04 -3.14
CA LEU A 160 7.90 -7.85 -3.87
C LEU A 160 9.17 -7.22 -3.30
N LYS A 161 9.42 -7.35 -1.99
CA LYS A 161 10.60 -6.82 -1.28
C LYS A 161 10.82 -5.33 -1.51
N PRO A 162 9.84 -4.48 -1.18
CA PRO A 162 9.97 -3.03 -1.33
C PRO A 162 11.13 -2.52 -0.47
N ARG A 163 11.80 -1.47 -0.95
CA ARG A 163 12.81 -0.78 -0.16
C ARG A 163 12.18 0.13 0.90
N TYR A 164 11.12 0.83 0.54
CA TYR A 164 10.35 1.69 1.41
C TYR A 164 8.86 1.33 1.37
N ILE A 165 8.23 1.41 2.53
CA ILE A 165 6.76 1.36 2.65
C ILE A 165 6.33 2.69 3.27
N VAL A 166 5.39 3.39 2.63
CA VAL A 166 4.72 4.58 3.18
C VAL A 166 3.26 4.25 3.42
N THR A 167 2.76 4.48 4.64
CA THR A 167 1.37 4.19 4.98
C THR A 167 0.51 5.45 4.98
N GLU A 168 -0.72 5.32 4.46
CA GLU A 168 -1.74 6.36 4.42
C GLU A 168 -2.49 6.46 5.76
N GLY A 169 -1.78 6.76 6.82
CA GLY A 169 -2.30 6.90 8.17
C GLY A 169 -1.47 6.16 9.21
N LEU A 170 -1.35 6.76 10.39
CA LEU A 170 -0.62 6.13 11.50
C LEU A 170 -1.30 4.85 12.01
N LYS A 171 -2.65 4.75 11.92
CA LYS A 171 -3.37 3.50 12.24
C LYS A 171 -2.91 2.35 11.34
N VAL A 172 -2.72 2.62 10.03
CA VAL A 172 -2.20 1.63 9.06
C VAL A 172 -0.77 1.21 9.42
N PHE A 173 0.07 2.18 9.78
CA PHE A 173 1.43 1.92 10.25
C PHE A 173 1.44 1.02 11.49
N ASP A 174 0.65 1.38 12.52
CA ASP A 174 0.59 0.62 13.77
C ASP A 174 0.12 -0.83 13.53
N ILE A 175 -0.91 -1.05 12.71
CA ILE A 175 -1.37 -2.40 12.32
C ILE A 175 -0.27 -3.16 11.57
N LEU A 176 0.38 -2.51 10.61
CA LEU A 176 1.41 -3.14 9.78
C LEU A 176 2.57 -3.68 10.62
N ILE A 177 3.11 -2.87 11.54
CA ILE A 177 4.28 -3.27 12.36
C ILE A 177 3.92 -4.16 13.55
N SER A 178 2.70 -4.10 14.08
CA SER A 178 2.30 -4.88 15.26
C SER A 178 1.61 -6.20 14.93
N SER A 179 0.95 -6.29 13.78
CA SER A 179 0.06 -7.42 13.46
C SER A 179 0.45 -8.18 12.19
N ILE A 180 1.20 -7.56 11.29
CA ILE A 180 1.54 -8.14 9.98
C ILE A 180 3.02 -8.47 9.87
N LEU A 181 3.90 -7.52 10.19
CA LEU A 181 5.35 -7.66 10.06
C LEU A 181 5.99 -7.90 11.42
N MET A 182 6.00 -9.16 11.85
CA MET A 182 6.61 -9.53 13.13
C MET A 182 8.12 -9.30 13.09
N GLY A 183 8.67 -8.67 14.14
CA GLY A 183 10.11 -8.41 14.25
C GLY A 183 10.55 -7.07 13.67
N CYS A 184 9.63 -6.13 13.52
CA CYS A 184 9.99 -4.73 13.26
C CYS A 184 10.77 -4.11 14.44
N ASP A 185 11.65 -3.16 14.11
CA ASP A 185 12.30 -2.33 15.14
C ASP A 185 11.26 -1.50 15.91
N ASN A 186 11.61 -1.09 17.14
CA ASN A 186 10.77 -0.15 17.89
C ASN A 186 10.53 1.13 17.09
N PRO A 187 9.27 1.61 16.97
CA PRO A 187 8.98 2.76 16.16
C PRO A 187 9.51 4.07 16.78
N GLU A 188 10.17 4.86 15.96
CA GLU A 188 10.47 6.26 16.28
C GLU A 188 9.29 7.14 15.86
N VAL A 189 8.81 7.99 16.76
CA VAL A 189 7.61 8.81 16.54
C VAL A 189 7.96 10.30 16.61
N LYS A 190 7.41 11.09 15.68
CA LYS A 190 7.48 12.55 15.71
C LYS A 190 6.15 13.14 16.14
N ILE A 191 6.22 13.97 17.17
CA ILE A 191 5.09 14.76 17.66
C ILE A 191 5.12 16.13 16.96
N GLY A 192 3.99 16.53 16.45
CA GLY A 192 3.78 17.82 15.79
C GLY A 192 3.26 18.90 16.75
N VAL A 193 2.91 20.04 16.18
CA VAL A 193 2.30 21.14 16.91
C VAL A 193 0.94 20.69 17.45
N GLY A 194 0.71 20.94 18.74
CA GLY A 194 -0.51 20.46 19.40
C GLY A 194 -0.43 19.06 20.03
N GLY A 195 0.76 18.46 20.08
CA GLY A 195 1.02 17.22 20.85
C GLY A 195 0.58 15.93 20.18
N ARG A 196 0.14 15.95 18.93
CA ARG A 196 -0.29 14.74 18.20
C ARG A 196 0.85 14.12 17.39
N LYS A 197 0.79 12.81 17.21
CA LYS A 197 1.70 12.09 16.31
C LYS A 197 1.43 12.54 14.86
N ILE A 198 2.48 12.90 14.11
CA ILE A 198 2.39 13.30 12.71
C ILE A 198 3.17 12.40 11.77
N TYR A 199 4.15 11.69 12.29
CA TYR A 199 5.06 10.84 11.57
C TYR A 199 5.57 9.73 12.47
N ALA A 200 5.79 8.55 11.90
CA ALA A 200 6.44 7.43 12.58
C ALA A 200 7.34 6.70 11.59
N ARG A 201 8.39 6.04 12.09
CA ARG A 201 9.21 5.16 11.27
C ARG A 201 9.63 3.94 12.05
N SER A 202 9.79 2.83 11.33
CA SER A 202 10.31 1.56 11.82
C SER A 202 11.05 0.85 10.69
N ARG A 203 11.62 -0.31 10.95
CA ARG A 203 12.32 -1.13 9.95
C ARG A 203 11.91 -2.58 10.08
N TYR A 204 11.75 -3.23 8.94
CA TYR A 204 11.54 -4.67 8.81
C TYR A 204 12.59 -5.24 7.86
N GLY A 205 13.62 -5.89 8.40
CA GLY A 205 14.77 -6.32 7.61
C GLY A 205 15.46 -5.17 6.88
N HIS A 206 15.47 -5.21 5.56
CA HIS A 206 16.02 -4.13 4.71
C HIS A 206 15.00 -3.03 4.38
N CYS A 207 13.71 -3.27 4.64
CA CYS A 207 12.63 -2.34 4.32
C CYS A 207 12.44 -1.30 5.41
N GLN A 208 12.46 -0.02 5.05
CA GLN A 208 12.08 1.07 5.96
C GLN A 208 10.58 1.34 5.84
N ILE A 209 9.89 1.38 6.97
CA ILE A 209 8.44 1.62 7.05
C ILE A 209 8.21 3.01 7.62
N ILE A 210 7.40 3.80 6.95
CA ILE A 210 7.10 5.19 7.28
C ILE A 210 5.59 5.36 7.43
N GLY A 211 5.16 5.79 8.61
CA GLY A 211 3.78 6.15 8.91
C GLY A 211 3.55 7.65 8.80
N LEU A 212 2.61 8.06 7.99
CA LEU A 212 2.17 9.45 7.89
C LEU A 212 0.85 9.64 8.65
N LEU A 213 0.65 10.80 9.27
CA LEU A 213 -0.68 11.21 9.70
C LEU A 213 -1.61 11.24 8.47
N HIS A 214 -2.85 10.78 8.60
CA HIS A 214 -3.74 10.63 7.45
C HIS A 214 -4.01 11.98 6.77
N LEU A 215 -3.54 12.11 5.52
CA LEU A 215 -3.46 13.40 4.82
C LEU A 215 -4.82 14.08 4.57
N THR A 216 -5.93 13.34 4.57
CA THR A 216 -7.25 13.88 4.26
C THR A 216 -8.20 13.94 5.46
N LYS A 217 -8.10 12.98 6.38
CA LYS A 217 -8.95 12.94 7.60
C LYS A 217 -8.49 13.97 8.64
N ASP A 218 -7.19 14.21 8.70
CA ASP A 218 -6.58 15.09 9.69
C ASP A 218 -6.25 16.47 9.12
N ARG A 219 -6.35 17.49 9.98
CA ARG A 219 -5.89 18.84 9.64
C ARG A 219 -4.40 18.94 9.98
N PHE A 220 -3.58 19.06 8.96
CA PHE A 220 -2.18 19.45 9.12
C PHE A 220 -2.09 20.97 9.34
N SER A 221 -1.35 21.37 10.38
CA SER A 221 -0.84 22.72 10.42
C SER A 221 0.28 22.91 9.40
N TYR A 222 0.54 24.14 8.97
CA TYR A 222 1.64 24.42 8.04
C TYR A 222 3.02 23.94 8.59
N PRO A 223 3.35 24.19 9.89
CA PRO A 223 4.58 23.65 10.48
C PRO A 223 4.66 22.11 10.48
N ASP A 224 3.54 21.40 10.75
CA ASP A 224 3.49 19.95 10.73
C ASP A 224 3.75 19.43 9.33
N TRP A 225 3.13 20.06 8.31
CA TRP A 225 3.33 19.70 6.90
C TRP A 225 4.79 19.82 6.48
N ASN A 226 5.45 20.95 6.83
CA ASN A 226 6.86 21.14 6.55
C ASN A 226 7.76 20.14 7.30
N SER A 227 7.40 19.81 8.53
CA SER A 227 8.12 18.79 9.31
C SER A 227 8.03 17.42 8.66
N VAL A 228 6.84 17.01 8.21
CA VAL A 228 6.63 15.74 7.50
C VAL A 228 7.43 15.69 6.20
N LYS A 229 7.37 16.75 5.37
CA LYS A 229 8.17 16.85 4.13
C LYS A 229 9.66 16.68 4.41
N LYS A 230 10.19 17.40 5.40
CA LYS A 230 11.62 17.32 5.76
C LYS A 230 12.03 15.93 6.21
N LEU A 231 11.22 15.28 7.06
CA LEU A 231 11.49 13.92 7.53
C LEU A 231 11.42 12.91 6.39
N LEU A 232 10.39 12.99 5.57
CA LEU A 232 10.21 12.09 4.43
C LEU A 232 11.37 12.23 3.42
N LYS A 233 11.80 13.46 3.11
CA LYS A 233 12.97 13.71 2.24
C LYS A 233 14.26 13.11 2.82
N VAL A 234 14.42 13.13 4.14
CA VAL A 234 15.58 12.53 4.83
C VAL A 234 15.52 11.01 4.81
N ASP A 235 14.33 10.45 5.00
CA ASP A 235 14.16 9.00 5.12
C ASP A 235 14.09 8.28 3.75
N LEU A 236 13.54 8.92 2.71
CA LEU A 236 13.52 8.40 1.33
C LEU A 236 14.81 8.77 0.58
N LYS A 237 15.96 8.29 1.05
CA LYS A 237 17.25 8.54 0.40
C LYS A 237 17.50 7.55 -0.73
N GLU A 238 18.14 8.04 -1.79
CA GLU A 238 18.75 7.16 -2.78
C GLU A 238 19.85 6.31 -2.12
N PRO A 239 20.08 5.06 -2.60
CA PRO A 239 21.23 4.31 -2.16
C PRO A 239 22.46 5.14 -2.48
N GLU A 240 23.31 5.35 -1.47
CA GLU A 240 24.65 5.83 -1.78
C GLU A 240 25.24 4.89 -2.83
N ALA A 241 25.61 5.43 -3.97
CA ALA A 241 26.29 4.66 -5.01
C ALA A 241 27.47 3.98 -4.33
N LYS A 242 27.45 2.65 -4.19
CA LYS A 242 28.61 1.91 -3.71
C LYS A 242 29.71 2.19 -4.72
N THR A 243 30.62 3.10 -4.36
CA THR A 243 31.85 3.31 -5.09
C THR A 243 32.63 2.01 -4.96
N TYR A 244 32.48 1.13 -5.94
CA TYR A 244 33.39 -0.01 -6.09
C TYR A 244 34.73 0.59 -6.43
N LEU A 245 35.58 0.78 -5.42
CA LEU A 245 37.02 0.97 -5.62
C LEU A 245 37.53 -0.34 -6.25
N HIS A 246 37.86 -0.26 -7.52
CA HIS A 246 38.55 -1.32 -8.27
C HIS A 246 40.01 -1.43 -7.83
#